data_15280e6167b32032e9722a9d57858298
#
_entry.id   15280e6167b32032e9722a9d57858298
#
_cell.length_a   1.000
_cell.length_b   1.000
_cell.length_c   1.000
_cell.angle_alpha   90.00
_cell.angle_beta   90.00
_cell.angle_gamma   90.00
#
_symmetry.space_group_name_H-M   'P 1'
#
loop_
_entity.id
_entity.type
_entity.pdbx_description
1 polymer ?
#
loop_
_entity_poly.entity_id
_entity_poly.type
_entity_poly.pdbx_seq_one_letter_code
_entity_poly.pdbx_strand_id
1 'polypeptide(L)'
;MKEECIITQAEFNLVLEKQMERCASTLQKKKKEYTGDNQDRLIAFKVAAAMQGCKPERALAGMMAKHIVSLYDMCYADRETFDRATWDEKITDSLNYLFLLRAVVEEGQADG
;
A
#
# COMPACT_ATOMS: atom_id res chain seq x y z
N MET A 1 -15.07 35.17 -3.76
CA MET A 1 -14.36 34.49 -2.70
C MET A 1 -14.69 33.01 -2.71
N LYS A 2 -13.68 32.21 -2.64
CA LYS A 2 -13.88 30.76 -2.59
C LYS A 2 -14.42 30.36 -1.24
N GLU A 3 -15.42 29.52 -1.25
CA GLU A 3 -15.85 28.88 -0.02
C GLU A 3 -14.77 27.88 0.41
N GLU A 4 -14.48 27.86 1.67
CA GLU A 4 -13.57 26.84 2.20
C GLU A 4 -14.25 25.48 2.13
N CYS A 5 -13.55 24.52 1.50
CA CYS A 5 -13.98 23.14 1.54
C CYS A 5 -13.53 22.54 2.86
N ILE A 6 -14.47 22.10 3.62
CA ILE A 6 -14.18 21.39 4.87
C ILE A 6 -14.63 19.95 4.73
N ILE A 7 -14.02 19.09 5.52
CA ILE A 7 -14.48 17.73 5.68
C ILE A 7 -14.85 17.55 7.16
N THR A 8 -16.08 17.13 7.40
CA THR A 8 -16.53 16.88 8.75
C THR A 8 -15.96 15.56 9.26
N GLN A 9 -16.00 15.35 10.58
CA GLN A 9 -15.56 14.07 11.14
C GLN A 9 -16.36 12.90 10.53
N ALA A 10 -17.67 13.07 10.34
CA ALA A 10 -18.51 12.04 9.75
C ALA A 10 -18.08 11.71 8.31
N GLU A 11 -17.78 12.75 7.54
CA GLU A 11 -17.31 12.58 6.17
C GLU A 11 -15.93 11.92 6.14
N PHE A 12 -15.03 12.30 7.03
CA PHE A 12 -13.72 11.67 7.14
C PHE A 12 -13.85 10.19 7.48
N ASN A 13 -14.75 9.84 8.38
CA ASN A 13 -15.01 8.44 8.74
C ASN A 13 -15.44 7.61 7.54
N LEU A 14 -16.26 8.20 6.65
CA LEU A 14 -16.67 7.53 5.40
C LEU A 14 -15.49 7.34 4.45
N VAL A 15 -14.63 8.35 4.33
CA VAL A 15 -13.42 8.26 3.51
C VAL A 15 -12.53 7.13 4.01
N LEU A 16 -12.33 7.07 5.34
CA LEU A 16 -11.52 6.03 5.98
C LEU A 16 -12.09 4.63 5.71
N GLU A 17 -13.40 4.47 5.92
CA GLU A 17 -14.08 3.20 5.69
C GLU A 17 -13.92 2.70 4.26
N LYS A 18 -14.16 3.59 3.29
CA LYS A 18 -14.02 3.25 1.87
C LYS A 18 -12.58 2.92 1.51
N GLN A 19 -11.61 3.65 2.06
CA GLN A 19 -10.21 3.37 1.79
C GLN A 19 -9.80 2.02 2.35
N MET A 20 -10.27 1.67 3.54
CA MET A 20 -10.00 0.37 4.14
C MET A 20 -10.59 -0.76 3.30
N GLU A 21 -11.81 -0.59 2.78
CA GLU A 21 -12.43 -1.56 1.89
C GLU A 21 -11.63 -1.76 0.61
N ARG A 22 -11.14 -0.67 0.01
CA ARG A 22 -10.30 -0.75 -1.19
C ARG A 22 -9.01 -1.51 -0.91
N CYS A 23 -8.38 -1.23 0.21
CA CYS A 23 -7.15 -1.91 0.60
C CYS A 23 -7.38 -3.41 0.75
N ALA A 24 -8.41 -3.80 1.49
CA ALA A 24 -8.74 -5.20 1.71
C ALA A 24 -9.05 -5.91 0.40
N SER A 25 -9.85 -5.29 -0.46
CA SER A 25 -10.22 -5.86 -1.76
C SER A 25 -9.00 -6.08 -2.66
N THR A 26 -8.10 -5.09 -2.72
CA THR A 26 -6.90 -5.18 -3.54
C THR A 26 -5.94 -6.24 -3.01
N LEU A 27 -5.79 -6.33 -1.68
CA LEU A 27 -4.95 -7.36 -1.06
C LEU A 27 -5.45 -8.76 -1.37
N GLN A 28 -6.76 -8.96 -1.39
CA GLN A 28 -7.36 -10.24 -1.76
C GLN A 28 -7.05 -10.62 -3.21
N LYS A 29 -7.18 -9.68 -4.13
CA LYS A 29 -6.89 -9.89 -5.54
C LYS A 29 -5.41 -10.23 -5.75
N LYS A 30 -4.53 -9.47 -5.12
CA LYS A 30 -3.09 -9.62 -5.30
C LYS A 30 -2.54 -10.86 -4.61
N LYS A 31 -3.27 -11.44 -3.69
CA LYS A 31 -2.90 -12.70 -3.07
C LYS A 31 -2.66 -13.78 -4.14
N LYS A 32 -3.53 -13.88 -5.13
CA LYS A 32 -3.40 -14.87 -6.19
C LYS A 32 -2.18 -14.61 -7.07
N GLU A 33 -1.87 -13.34 -7.35
CA GLU A 33 -0.74 -12.97 -8.20
C GLU A 33 0.61 -13.25 -7.52
N TYR A 34 0.75 -12.89 -6.24
CA TYR A 34 2.04 -12.93 -5.57
C TYR A 34 2.26 -14.18 -4.75
N THR A 35 1.19 -14.79 -4.27
CA THR A 35 1.29 -15.94 -3.39
C THR A 35 0.90 -17.24 -4.08
N GLY A 36 -0.04 -17.18 -5.03
CA GLY A 36 -0.55 -18.35 -5.72
C GLY A 36 -1.16 -19.33 -4.72
N ASP A 37 -0.74 -20.58 -4.80
CA ASP A 37 -1.20 -21.64 -3.92
C ASP A 37 -0.35 -21.81 -2.66
N ASN A 38 0.70 -20.98 -2.50
CA ASN A 38 1.56 -21.05 -1.33
C ASN A 38 0.78 -20.54 -0.12
N GLN A 39 0.93 -21.21 1.01
CA GLN A 39 0.25 -20.82 2.24
C GLN A 39 0.90 -19.60 2.90
N ASP A 40 2.15 -19.32 2.57
CA ASP A 40 2.86 -18.16 3.09
C ASP A 40 2.50 -16.93 2.27
N ARG A 41 1.68 -16.06 2.82
CA ARG A 41 1.23 -14.83 2.16
C ARG A 41 2.41 -13.90 1.81
N LEU A 42 3.50 -14.04 2.54
CA LEU A 42 4.68 -13.17 2.40
C LEU A 42 5.78 -13.79 1.56
N ILE A 43 5.51 -14.91 0.88
CA ILE A 43 6.53 -15.66 0.14
C ILE A 43 7.26 -14.81 -0.90
N ALA A 44 6.55 -13.91 -1.59
CA ALA A 44 7.16 -13.07 -2.62
C ALA A 44 8.28 -12.19 -2.05
N PHE A 45 8.10 -11.67 -0.84
CA PHE A 45 9.11 -10.82 -0.20
C PHE A 45 10.30 -11.63 0.30
N LYS A 46 10.05 -12.86 0.74
CA LYS A 46 11.11 -13.77 1.19
C LYS A 46 11.97 -14.22 0.01
N VAL A 47 11.35 -14.55 -1.12
CA VAL A 47 12.07 -14.92 -2.34
C VAL A 47 12.90 -13.74 -2.84
N ALA A 48 12.30 -12.55 -2.92
CA ALA A 48 13.00 -11.35 -3.34
C ALA A 48 14.19 -11.04 -2.42
N ALA A 49 13.97 -11.19 -1.10
CA ALA A 49 15.03 -10.98 -0.11
C ALA A 49 16.19 -11.95 -0.30
N ALA A 50 15.88 -13.23 -0.53
CA ALA A 50 16.89 -14.25 -0.78
C ALA A 50 17.72 -13.92 -2.02
N MET A 51 17.05 -13.49 -3.10
CA MET A 51 17.72 -13.13 -4.35
C MET A 51 18.62 -11.91 -4.19
N GLN A 52 18.25 -10.98 -3.33
CA GLN A 52 18.99 -9.74 -3.11
C GLN A 52 19.99 -9.83 -1.98
N GLY A 53 20.02 -10.94 -1.25
CA GLY A 53 20.89 -11.11 -0.10
C GLY A 53 20.55 -10.16 1.05
N CYS A 54 19.27 -9.93 1.28
CA CYS A 54 18.81 -9.02 2.33
C CYS A 54 17.61 -9.63 3.07
N LYS A 55 17.13 -8.92 4.09
CA LYS A 55 15.96 -9.38 4.85
C LYS A 55 14.66 -8.96 4.14
N PRO A 56 13.53 -9.63 4.42
CA PRO A 56 12.27 -9.35 3.75
C PRO A 56 11.80 -7.89 3.84
N GLU A 57 12.00 -7.23 4.98
CA GLU A 57 11.63 -5.82 5.15
C GLU A 57 12.32 -4.93 4.12
N ARG A 58 13.60 -5.20 3.86
CA ARG A 58 14.36 -4.41 2.89
C ARG A 58 13.90 -4.65 1.47
N ALA A 59 13.62 -5.90 1.12
CA ALA A 59 13.09 -6.24 -0.20
C ALA A 59 11.74 -5.56 -0.42
N LEU A 60 10.86 -5.60 0.58
CA LEU A 60 9.56 -4.95 0.53
C LEU A 60 9.71 -3.44 0.38
N ALA A 61 10.60 -2.82 1.16
CA ALA A 61 10.85 -1.38 1.09
C ALA A 61 11.29 -0.96 -0.31
N GLY A 62 12.11 -1.76 -0.98
CA GLY A 62 12.52 -1.50 -2.36
C GLY A 62 11.35 -1.52 -3.33
N MET A 63 10.45 -2.48 -3.17
CA MET A 63 9.24 -2.57 -4.00
C MET A 63 8.29 -1.39 -3.74
N MET A 64 8.18 -0.98 -2.48
CA MET A 64 7.32 0.13 -2.08
C MET A 64 7.84 1.47 -2.57
N ALA A 65 9.14 1.63 -2.67
CA ALA A 65 9.80 2.92 -2.93
C ALA A 65 9.24 3.62 -4.18
N LYS A 66 9.05 2.89 -5.28
CA LYS A 66 8.54 3.50 -6.52
C LYS A 66 7.12 4.03 -6.36
N HIS A 67 6.30 3.38 -5.54
CA HIS A 67 4.93 3.84 -5.27
C HIS A 67 4.93 5.11 -4.43
N ILE A 68 5.81 5.18 -3.44
CA ILE A 68 5.95 6.35 -2.58
C ILE A 68 6.47 7.55 -3.39
N VAL A 69 7.48 7.34 -4.23
CA VAL A 69 8.01 8.39 -5.11
C VAL A 69 6.94 8.90 -6.06
N SER A 70 6.20 7.98 -6.68
CA SER A 70 5.11 8.32 -7.59
C SER A 70 4.04 9.17 -6.89
N LEU A 71 3.64 8.76 -5.69
CA LEU A 71 2.64 9.49 -4.91
C LEU A 71 3.14 10.87 -4.50
N TYR A 72 4.40 10.97 -4.10
CA TYR A 72 5.02 12.23 -3.75
C TYR A 72 4.99 13.20 -4.94
N ASP A 73 5.37 12.70 -6.12
CA ASP A 73 5.34 13.51 -7.34
C ASP A 73 3.93 13.99 -7.67
N MET A 74 2.93 13.13 -7.46
CA MET A 74 1.53 13.49 -7.67
C MET A 74 1.11 14.65 -6.76
N CYS A 75 1.60 14.66 -5.53
CA CYS A 75 1.27 15.72 -4.57
C CYS A 75 1.86 17.07 -4.95
N TYR A 76 2.92 17.08 -5.74
CA TYR A 76 3.55 18.31 -6.23
C TYR A 76 2.95 18.81 -7.54
N ALA A 77 2.23 17.97 -8.25
CA ALA A 77 1.60 18.35 -9.52
C ALA A 77 0.33 19.18 -9.27
N ASP A 78 -0.15 19.85 -10.32
CA ASP A 78 -1.43 20.55 -10.26
C ASP A 78 -2.57 19.56 -10.02
N ARG A 79 -3.61 19.99 -9.32
CA ARG A 79 -4.72 19.14 -8.91
C ARG A 79 -5.39 18.39 -10.06
N GLU A 80 -5.45 19.02 -11.23
CA GLU A 80 -6.14 18.47 -12.38
C GLU A 80 -5.29 17.47 -13.19
N THR A 81 -4.01 17.29 -12.82
CA THR A 81 -3.10 16.45 -13.58
C THR A 81 -3.51 14.97 -13.53
N PHE A 82 -3.98 14.53 -12.40
CA PHE A 82 -4.35 13.11 -12.19
C PHE A 82 -5.83 12.99 -11.84
N ASP A 83 -6.48 11.98 -12.40
CA ASP A 83 -7.88 11.73 -12.11
C ASP A 83 -8.06 10.98 -10.79
N ARG A 84 -9.31 10.85 -10.37
CA ARG A 84 -9.68 10.19 -9.12
C ARG A 84 -9.22 8.74 -9.08
N ALA A 85 -9.37 8.04 -10.20
CA ALA A 85 -8.99 6.63 -10.28
C ALA A 85 -7.49 6.44 -10.06
N THR A 86 -6.66 7.34 -10.60
CA THR A 86 -5.22 7.30 -10.41
C THR A 86 -4.85 7.54 -8.95
N TRP A 87 -5.48 8.53 -8.31
CA TRP A 87 -5.27 8.78 -6.88
C TRP A 87 -5.65 7.56 -6.04
N ASP A 88 -6.82 6.98 -6.32
CA ASP A 88 -7.31 5.80 -5.59
C ASP A 88 -6.32 4.64 -5.69
N GLU A 89 -5.79 4.38 -6.89
CA GLU A 89 -4.83 3.31 -7.12
C GLU A 89 -3.52 3.55 -6.35
N LYS A 90 -2.95 4.74 -6.49
CA LYS A 90 -1.64 5.05 -5.90
C LYS A 90 -1.69 5.08 -4.38
N ILE A 91 -2.73 5.65 -3.81
CA ILE A 91 -2.91 5.69 -2.35
C ILE A 91 -3.11 4.27 -1.83
N THR A 92 -3.98 3.50 -2.48
CA THR A 92 -4.28 2.13 -2.06
C THR A 92 -3.04 1.23 -2.11
N ASP A 93 -2.28 1.30 -3.20
CA ASP A 93 -1.06 0.50 -3.33
C ASP A 93 -0.04 0.84 -2.25
N SER A 94 0.14 2.14 -1.97
CA SER A 94 1.08 2.58 -0.94
C SER A 94 0.67 2.09 0.45
N LEU A 95 -0.60 2.21 0.78
CA LEU A 95 -1.13 1.73 2.07
C LEU A 95 -0.97 0.21 2.18
N ASN A 96 -1.22 -0.51 1.10
CA ASN A 96 -1.14 -1.97 1.11
C ASN A 96 0.29 -2.46 1.34
N TYR A 97 1.29 -1.76 0.80
CA TYR A 97 2.68 -2.09 1.12
C TYR A 97 2.96 -1.90 2.61
N LEU A 98 2.38 -0.88 3.23
CA LEU A 98 2.55 -0.66 4.66
C LEU A 98 1.85 -1.76 5.49
N PHE A 99 0.68 -2.23 5.07
CA PHE A 99 0.03 -3.37 5.72
C PHE A 99 0.87 -4.64 5.60
N LEU A 100 1.44 -4.87 4.41
CA LEU A 100 2.31 -6.02 4.19
C LEU A 100 3.58 -5.93 5.03
N LEU A 101 4.15 -4.72 5.15
CA LEU A 101 5.31 -4.49 6.01
C LEU A 101 4.97 -4.81 7.48
N ARG A 102 3.79 -4.41 7.95
CA ARG A 102 3.35 -4.76 9.29
C ARG A 102 3.35 -6.27 9.49
N ALA A 103 2.85 -7.01 8.51
CA ALA A 103 2.82 -8.48 8.58
C ALA A 103 4.24 -9.07 8.64
N VAL A 104 5.17 -8.54 7.85
CA VAL A 104 6.57 -8.97 7.86
C VAL A 104 7.19 -8.75 9.25
N VAL A 105 6.94 -7.58 9.84
CA VAL A 105 7.45 -7.24 11.17
C VAL A 105 6.85 -8.16 12.23
N GLU A 106 5.54 -8.43 12.16
CA GLU A 106 4.87 -9.32 13.12
C GLU A 106 5.43 -10.73 13.05
N GLU A 107 5.66 -11.26 11.84
CA GLU A 107 6.22 -12.58 11.65
C GLU A 107 7.64 -12.67 12.22
N GLY A 108 8.46 -11.66 11.96
CA GLY A 108 9.84 -11.62 12.46
C GLY A 108 9.91 -11.56 13.98
N GLN A 109 8.97 -10.87 14.61
CA GLN A 109 8.92 -10.79 16.08
C GLN A 109 8.39 -12.07 16.72
N ALA A 110 7.51 -12.77 16.02
CA ALA A 110 6.98 -14.04 16.52
C ALA A 110 8.08 -15.10 16.64
N ASP A 111 9.09 -15.04 15.76
CA ASP A 111 10.20 -15.98 15.74
C ASP A 111 11.32 -15.61 16.72
N GLY A 112 11.25 -14.40 17.26
CA GLY A 112 12.27 -13.85 18.13
C GLY A 112 12.06 -14.16 19.63
#